data_6c2fc3c711974a3e275cad37176c6e9d
#
_entry.id   6c2fc3c711974a3e275cad37176c6e9d
#
_cell.length_a   1.000
_cell.length_b   1.000
_cell.length_c   1.000
_cell.angle_alpha   90.00
_cell.angle_beta   90.00
_cell.angle_gamma   90.00
#
_symmetry.space_group_name_H-M   'P 1'
#
loop_
_entity.id
_entity.type
_entity.pdbx_description
1 polymer ?
#
loop_
_entity_poly.entity_id
_entity_poly.type
_entity_poly.pdbx_seq_one_letter_code
_entity_poly.pdbx_strand_id
1 'polypeptide(L)'
;MMRIAVAIGSVGLLAACSHGSSEAPPSADITKIKQVKSDFGPGYKVKETAKTGIDPKVLATHRLPPGLTFDPPDCASFVVGEDMPAGLQGNMAAVAAEGDGGRFIAMAVQTSAPVPFAEPGRNCKKVAFQGGRVRGLIEVIDTPQIEGTQTLGVHRVLQTVVQGKPRSGELYNYTAHFGDYQVIITANPMLVPGQPPKPVDTAQARDLLVKSVAAIKN
;
A
#
# COMPACT_ATOMS: atom_id res chain seq x y z
N MET A 1 -27.21 68.47 45.65
CA MET A 1 -27.93 67.21 45.53
C MET A 1 -27.66 66.63 44.13
N MET A 2 -26.68 65.72 44.03
CA MET A 2 -26.15 65.21 42.75
C MET A 2 -26.56 63.73 42.63
N ARG A 3 -27.37 63.39 41.66
CA ARG A 3 -27.82 62.01 41.41
C ARG A 3 -26.88 61.39 40.41
N ILE A 4 -26.14 60.37 40.84
CA ILE A 4 -25.29 59.55 40.03
C ILE A 4 -26.12 58.38 39.45
N ALA A 5 -26.26 58.30 38.15
CA ALA A 5 -26.85 57.18 37.45
C ALA A 5 -25.73 56.16 37.09
N VAL A 6 -25.85 54.94 37.59
CA VAL A 6 -25.00 53.80 37.27
C VAL A 6 -25.59 53.07 36.06
N ALA A 7 -24.85 53.05 34.96
CA ALA A 7 -25.20 52.25 33.78
C ALA A 7 -24.54 50.85 33.88
N ILE A 8 -25.33 49.82 33.95
CA ILE A 8 -24.90 48.42 33.94
C ILE A 8 -24.77 47.97 32.49
N GLY A 9 -23.56 47.80 32.01
CA GLY A 9 -23.24 47.27 30.69
C GLY A 9 -23.30 45.71 30.71
N SER A 10 -24.24 45.15 30.00
CA SER A 10 -24.33 43.69 29.80
C SER A 10 -23.32 43.23 28.76
N VAL A 11 -22.31 42.46 29.20
CA VAL A 11 -21.37 41.77 28.31
C VAL A 11 -22.01 40.48 27.79
N GLY A 12 -22.40 40.49 26.53
CA GLY A 12 -22.90 39.29 25.84
C GLY A 12 -21.71 38.38 25.46
N LEU A 13 -21.63 37.21 26.09
CA LEU A 13 -20.72 36.14 25.70
C LEU A 13 -21.27 35.48 24.43
N LEU A 14 -20.62 35.79 23.27
CA LEU A 14 -20.81 35.03 22.05
C LEU A 14 -20.06 33.71 22.17
N ALA A 15 -20.78 32.63 22.51
CA ALA A 15 -20.30 31.27 22.39
C ALA A 15 -20.19 30.92 20.92
N ALA A 16 -18.99 31.04 20.35
CA ALA A 16 -18.68 30.52 19.05
C ALA A 16 -18.66 28.97 19.13
N CYS A 17 -19.76 28.35 18.78
CA CYS A 17 -19.78 26.91 18.48
C CYS A 17 -18.94 26.69 17.22
N SER A 18 -17.67 26.33 17.41
CA SER A 18 -16.88 25.75 16.33
C SER A 18 -17.51 24.39 16.01
N HIS A 19 -18.34 24.33 14.98
CA HIS A 19 -18.71 23.09 14.33
C HIS A 19 -17.43 22.55 13.70
N GLY A 20 -16.78 21.63 14.39
CA GLY A 20 -15.79 20.77 13.75
C GLY A 20 -16.50 20.08 12.60
N SER A 21 -16.19 20.48 11.39
CA SER A 21 -16.62 19.75 10.18
C SER A 21 -16.05 18.35 10.32
N SER A 22 -16.89 17.41 10.74
CA SER A 22 -16.61 15.98 10.62
C SER A 22 -16.60 15.72 9.10
N GLU A 23 -15.39 15.77 8.53
CA GLU A 23 -15.21 15.41 7.13
C GLU A 23 -15.71 13.99 6.96
N ALA A 24 -16.71 13.82 6.09
CA ALA A 24 -17.27 12.50 5.83
C ALA A 24 -16.11 11.58 5.38
N PRO A 25 -16.07 10.32 5.86
CA PRO A 25 -15.02 9.42 5.46
C PRO A 25 -14.96 9.35 3.92
N PRO A 26 -13.76 9.34 3.32
CA PRO A 26 -13.63 9.32 1.87
C PRO A 26 -14.40 8.12 1.31
N SER A 27 -15.36 8.39 0.43
CA SER A 27 -16.06 7.32 -0.29
C SER A 27 -15.27 6.96 -1.52
N ALA A 28 -15.05 5.66 -1.74
CA ALA A 28 -14.39 5.15 -2.93
C ALA A 28 -15.07 3.87 -3.41
N ASP A 29 -14.99 3.61 -4.72
CA ASP A 29 -15.53 2.40 -5.33
C ASP A 29 -14.39 1.54 -5.88
N ILE A 30 -14.04 0.48 -5.14
CA ILE A 30 -12.96 -0.43 -5.52
C ILE A 30 -13.21 -1.16 -6.85
N THR A 31 -14.48 -1.24 -7.32
CA THR A 31 -14.78 -1.89 -8.61
C THR A 31 -14.25 -1.11 -9.81
N LYS A 32 -13.99 0.18 -9.61
CA LYS A 32 -13.43 1.05 -10.67
C LYS A 32 -11.96 0.80 -10.95
N ILE A 33 -11.26 0.01 -10.12
CA ILE A 33 -9.89 -0.44 -10.41
C ILE A 33 -9.75 -1.07 -11.80
N LYS A 34 -10.83 -1.67 -12.33
CA LYS A 34 -10.87 -2.22 -13.69
C LYS A 34 -10.52 -1.22 -14.79
N GLN A 35 -10.65 0.08 -14.54
CA GLN A 35 -10.34 1.13 -15.53
C GLN A 35 -8.86 1.15 -15.90
N VAL A 36 -7.96 0.74 -14.99
CA VAL A 36 -6.51 0.70 -15.30
C VAL A 36 -6.13 -0.38 -16.30
N LYS A 37 -7.07 -1.23 -16.71
CA LYS A 37 -6.84 -2.19 -17.80
C LYS A 37 -6.42 -1.51 -19.09
N SER A 38 -6.97 -0.33 -19.38
CA SER A 38 -6.65 0.45 -20.58
C SER A 38 -5.22 1.03 -20.58
N ASP A 39 -4.55 1.03 -19.43
CA ASP A 39 -3.16 1.51 -19.31
C ASP A 39 -2.13 0.47 -19.76
N PHE A 40 -2.57 -0.76 -20.01
CA PHE A 40 -1.73 -1.82 -20.56
C PHE A 40 -1.87 -1.89 -22.06
N GLY A 41 -0.74 -1.84 -22.77
CA GLY A 41 -0.68 -1.94 -24.22
C GLY A 41 -1.02 -3.34 -24.74
N PRO A 42 -1.08 -3.52 -26.07
CA PRO A 42 -1.48 -4.77 -26.73
C PRO A 42 -0.53 -5.95 -26.44
N GLY A 43 0.68 -5.69 -25.95
CA GLY A 43 1.66 -6.71 -25.53
C GLY A 43 1.33 -7.40 -24.21
N TYR A 44 0.30 -6.94 -23.48
CA TYR A 44 -0.07 -7.50 -22.19
C TYR A 44 -1.31 -8.41 -22.28
N LYS A 45 -1.24 -9.54 -21.57
CA LYS A 45 -2.42 -10.35 -21.24
C LYS A 45 -3.01 -9.84 -19.95
N VAL A 46 -4.19 -9.23 -20.02
CA VAL A 46 -4.85 -8.62 -18.87
C VAL A 46 -5.99 -9.49 -18.37
N LYS A 47 -6.02 -9.72 -17.05
CA LYS A 47 -7.07 -10.45 -16.33
C LYS A 47 -7.66 -9.56 -15.25
N GLU A 48 -8.97 -9.53 -15.15
CA GLU A 48 -9.72 -8.83 -14.10
C GLU A 48 -10.19 -9.81 -13.02
N THR A 49 -10.15 -9.36 -11.78
CA THR A 49 -10.83 -10.00 -10.65
C THR A 49 -11.92 -9.05 -10.19
N ALA A 50 -13.17 -9.46 -10.33
CA ALA A 50 -14.33 -8.71 -9.86
C ALA A 50 -14.32 -8.59 -8.33
N LYS A 51 -15.11 -7.64 -7.79
CA LYS A 51 -15.25 -7.47 -6.34
C LYS A 51 -15.59 -8.79 -5.66
N THR A 52 -14.77 -9.17 -4.71
CA THR A 52 -14.90 -10.40 -3.91
C THR A 52 -14.46 -10.14 -2.47
N GLY A 53 -14.81 -11.05 -1.55
CA GLY A 53 -14.33 -10.98 -0.17
C GLY A 53 -12.80 -11.00 -0.09
N ILE A 54 -12.25 -10.39 0.95
CA ILE A 54 -10.81 -10.42 1.22
C ILE A 54 -10.42 -11.85 1.61
N ASP A 55 -9.46 -12.42 0.91
CA ASP A 55 -8.70 -13.55 1.42
C ASP A 55 -7.57 -13.01 2.31
N PRO A 56 -7.57 -13.25 3.63
CA PRO A 56 -6.51 -12.80 4.52
C PRO A 56 -5.10 -13.23 4.07
N LYS A 57 -5.01 -14.34 3.33
CA LYS A 57 -3.74 -14.80 2.73
C LYS A 57 -3.21 -13.82 1.69
N VAL A 58 -4.06 -13.15 0.94
CA VAL A 58 -3.64 -12.13 -0.06
C VAL A 58 -2.97 -10.95 0.61
N LEU A 59 -3.47 -10.52 1.77
CA LEU A 59 -2.88 -9.44 2.56
C LEU A 59 -1.62 -9.90 3.32
N ALA A 60 -1.52 -11.21 3.59
CA ALA A 60 -0.38 -11.83 4.28
C ALA A 60 0.74 -12.31 3.33
N THR A 61 0.56 -12.24 2.00
CA THR A 61 1.51 -12.78 1.01
C THR A 61 2.89 -12.12 1.04
N HIS A 62 3.03 -11.04 1.76
CA HIS A 62 4.31 -10.36 1.93
C HIS A 62 5.00 -10.69 3.25
N ARG A 63 4.43 -11.58 4.07
CA ARG A 63 5.07 -12.01 5.32
C ARG A 63 6.28 -12.88 5.02
N LEU A 64 7.38 -12.53 5.64
CA LEU A 64 8.58 -13.35 5.62
C LEU A 64 8.41 -14.56 6.57
N PRO A 65 9.11 -15.69 6.32
CA PRO A 65 9.08 -16.83 7.23
C PRO A 65 9.52 -16.43 8.65
N PRO A 66 9.03 -17.09 9.69
CA PRO A 66 9.49 -16.85 11.05
C PRO A 66 10.95 -17.26 11.25
N GLY A 67 11.60 -16.70 12.28
CA GLY A 67 12.97 -17.07 12.65
C GLY A 67 14.05 -16.38 11.81
N LEU A 68 13.71 -15.28 11.11
CA LEU A 68 14.70 -14.45 10.43
C LEU A 68 15.34 -13.45 11.40
N THR A 69 16.61 -13.16 11.16
CA THR A 69 17.32 -12.02 11.76
C THR A 69 17.36 -10.86 10.78
N PHE A 70 17.34 -9.64 11.30
CA PHE A 70 17.30 -8.40 10.53
C PHE A 70 18.51 -7.52 10.85
N ASP A 71 18.96 -6.78 9.85
CA ASP A 71 20.01 -5.79 10.00
C ASP A 71 19.59 -4.49 9.27
N PRO A 72 19.29 -3.39 10.01
CA PRO A 72 19.31 -3.25 11.48
C PRO A 72 18.21 -4.07 12.21
N PRO A 73 18.48 -4.57 13.45
CA PRO A 73 17.54 -5.45 14.16
C PRO A 73 16.25 -4.75 14.64
N ASP A 74 16.30 -3.45 14.90
CA ASP A 74 15.18 -2.59 15.29
C ASP A 74 14.16 -2.41 14.14
N CYS A 75 14.51 -2.79 12.92
CA CYS A 75 13.63 -2.72 11.75
C CYS A 75 12.76 -3.97 11.52
N ALA A 76 12.82 -4.94 12.43
CA ALA A 76 12.05 -6.19 12.28
C ALA A 76 10.54 -5.95 12.13
N SER A 77 9.94 -5.08 12.92
CA SER A 77 8.51 -4.77 12.87
C SER A 77 8.08 -4.18 11.52
N PHE A 78 8.88 -3.27 10.96
CA PHE A 78 8.63 -2.72 9.62
C PHE A 78 8.65 -3.81 8.53
N VAL A 79 9.60 -4.74 8.63
CA VAL A 79 9.82 -5.77 7.60
C VAL A 79 8.81 -6.91 7.68
N VAL A 80 8.47 -7.34 8.89
CA VAL A 80 7.47 -8.41 9.14
C VAL A 80 6.05 -7.88 8.89
N GLY A 81 5.85 -6.57 9.07
CA GLY A 81 4.55 -5.93 9.04
C GLY A 81 3.79 -6.11 10.35
N GLU A 82 2.79 -5.28 10.55
CA GLU A 82 1.89 -5.39 11.69
C GLU A 82 0.88 -6.52 11.50
N ASP A 83 0.40 -7.08 12.60
CA ASP A 83 -0.69 -8.05 12.54
C ASP A 83 -1.98 -7.35 12.11
N MET A 84 -2.66 -7.98 11.16
CA MET A 84 -3.98 -7.49 10.75
C MET A 84 -4.96 -7.61 11.91
N PRO A 85 -5.85 -6.62 12.12
CA PRO A 85 -6.87 -6.69 13.16
C PRO A 85 -7.65 -7.99 13.08
N ALA A 86 -7.87 -8.64 14.23
CA ALA A 86 -8.64 -9.87 14.31
C ALA A 86 -10.07 -9.61 13.79
N GLY A 87 -10.58 -10.50 12.94
CA GLY A 87 -11.91 -10.38 12.37
C GLY A 87 -12.05 -9.30 11.29
N LEU A 88 -10.93 -8.73 10.79
CA LEU A 88 -10.97 -7.81 9.67
C LEU A 88 -11.70 -8.43 8.48
N GLN A 89 -12.72 -7.74 8.00
CA GLN A 89 -13.50 -8.12 6.84
C GLN A 89 -13.40 -7.05 5.77
N GLY A 90 -13.74 -7.40 4.55
CA GLY A 90 -13.78 -6.44 3.48
C GLY A 90 -13.86 -7.09 2.12
N ASN A 91 -13.58 -6.30 1.10
CA ASN A 91 -13.63 -6.72 -0.29
C ASN A 91 -12.38 -6.24 -1.02
N MET A 92 -12.06 -6.94 -2.09
CA MET A 92 -11.03 -6.54 -3.05
C MET A 92 -11.53 -6.64 -4.48
N ALA A 93 -10.93 -5.89 -5.36
CA ALA A 93 -11.00 -6.04 -6.81
C ALA A 93 -9.62 -5.82 -7.39
N ALA A 94 -9.28 -6.46 -8.51
CA ALA A 94 -7.94 -6.38 -9.06
C ALA A 94 -7.89 -6.48 -10.58
N VAL A 95 -6.80 -5.95 -11.14
CA VAL A 95 -6.37 -6.15 -12.52
C VAL A 95 -4.96 -6.71 -12.49
N ALA A 96 -4.74 -7.83 -13.15
CA ALA A 96 -3.41 -8.42 -13.35
C ALA A 96 -3.04 -8.35 -14.83
N ALA A 97 -1.82 -7.97 -15.13
CA ALA A 97 -1.30 -7.87 -16.49
C ALA A 97 0.09 -8.52 -16.58
N GLU A 98 0.27 -9.35 -17.60
CA GLU A 98 1.53 -10.04 -17.91
C GLU A 98 1.95 -9.73 -19.33
N GLY A 99 3.13 -9.15 -19.51
CA GLY A 99 3.66 -8.75 -20.81
C GLY A 99 5.00 -8.06 -20.68
N ASP A 100 5.70 -7.85 -21.78
CA ASP A 100 6.98 -7.13 -21.88
C ASP A 100 8.06 -7.57 -20.87
N GLY A 101 7.96 -8.83 -20.40
CA GLY A 101 8.88 -9.40 -19.41
C GLY A 101 8.56 -9.05 -17.96
N GLY A 102 7.45 -8.36 -17.70
CA GLY A 102 6.97 -7.99 -16.37
C GLY A 102 5.56 -8.52 -16.07
N ARG A 103 5.25 -8.65 -14.79
CA ARG A 103 3.91 -8.89 -14.27
C ARG A 103 3.54 -7.76 -13.33
N PHE A 104 2.36 -7.20 -13.53
CA PHE A 104 1.77 -6.14 -12.71
C PHE A 104 0.44 -6.62 -12.14
N ILE A 105 0.19 -6.27 -10.88
CA ILE A 105 -1.10 -6.47 -10.23
C ILE A 105 -1.50 -5.15 -9.58
N ALA A 106 -2.61 -4.58 -10.02
CA ALA A 106 -3.25 -3.45 -9.37
C ALA A 106 -4.44 -3.98 -8.58
N MET A 107 -4.43 -3.82 -7.26
CA MET A 107 -5.47 -4.30 -6.36
C MET A 107 -5.99 -3.13 -5.53
N ALA A 108 -7.31 -2.99 -5.47
CA ALA A 108 -8.00 -2.08 -4.57
C ALA A 108 -8.72 -2.91 -3.50
N VAL A 109 -8.56 -2.50 -2.25
CA VAL A 109 -9.11 -3.16 -1.06
C VAL A 109 -9.94 -2.14 -0.29
N GLN A 110 -11.09 -2.58 0.22
CA GLN A 110 -11.90 -1.88 1.20
C GLN A 110 -12.06 -2.78 2.41
N THR A 111 -11.74 -2.28 3.60
CA THR A 111 -11.77 -3.04 4.85
C THR A 111 -12.83 -2.52 5.80
N SER A 112 -13.24 -3.34 6.77
CA SER A 112 -14.20 -2.97 7.81
C SER A 112 -13.61 -2.03 8.88
N ALA A 113 -12.30 -1.83 8.87
CA ALA A 113 -11.56 -0.90 9.72
C ALA A 113 -10.27 -0.50 8.99
N PRO A 114 -9.66 0.67 9.29
CA PRO A 114 -8.40 1.07 8.70
C PRO A 114 -7.31 0.02 8.90
N VAL A 115 -6.55 -0.25 7.84
CA VAL A 115 -5.37 -1.11 7.90
C VAL A 115 -4.19 -0.29 8.42
N PRO A 116 -3.43 -0.78 9.42
CA PRO A 116 -2.26 -0.08 9.90
C PRO A 116 -1.28 0.26 8.78
N PHE A 117 -0.76 1.48 8.81
CA PHE A 117 0.28 1.93 7.89
C PHE A 117 1.62 1.91 8.61
N ALA A 118 2.49 0.95 8.25
CA ALA A 118 3.82 0.83 8.82
C ALA A 118 4.78 1.84 8.18
N GLU A 119 5.04 2.96 8.85
CA GLU A 119 6.08 3.89 8.42
C GLU A 119 7.46 3.31 8.68
N PRO A 120 8.37 3.32 7.67
CA PRO A 120 9.75 2.94 7.91
C PRO A 120 10.42 3.93 8.83
N GLY A 121 11.03 3.46 9.91
CA GLY A 121 11.90 4.27 10.77
C GLY A 121 13.06 4.86 9.94
N ARG A 122 13.72 5.91 10.45
CA ARG A 122 14.83 6.58 9.74
C ARG A 122 15.93 5.63 9.29
N ASN A 123 16.21 4.61 10.10
CA ASN A 123 17.27 3.61 9.85
C ASN A 123 16.76 2.40 9.05
N CYS A 124 15.45 2.32 8.75
CA CYS A 124 14.82 1.16 8.13
C CYS A 124 14.58 1.32 6.63
N LYS A 125 15.24 2.29 5.99
CA LYS A 125 15.14 2.47 4.53
C LYS A 125 15.79 1.32 3.74
N LYS A 126 16.73 0.61 4.36
CA LYS A 126 17.39 -0.56 3.78
C LYS A 126 17.65 -1.57 4.87
N VAL A 127 17.03 -2.75 4.76
CA VAL A 127 17.08 -3.78 5.78
C VAL A 127 17.45 -5.11 5.13
N ALA A 128 18.59 -5.66 5.54
CA ALA A 128 18.96 -7.02 5.19
C ALA A 128 18.26 -8.01 6.13
N PHE A 129 17.95 -9.19 5.64
CA PHE A 129 17.42 -10.27 6.47
C PHE A 129 17.98 -11.62 6.06
N GLN A 130 18.09 -12.51 7.04
CA GLN A 130 18.55 -13.87 6.80
C GLN A 130 18.03 -14.84 7.85
N GLY A 131 17.88 -16.10 7.47
CA GLY A 131 17.57 -17.21 8.37
C GLY A 131 17.32 -18.50 7.60
N GLY A 132 17.85 -19.60 8.10
CA GLY A 132 17.74 -20.91 7.46
C GLY A 132 18.32 -20.91 6.03
N ARG A 133 17.45 -21.12 5.04
CA ARG A 133 17.81 -21.12 3.60
C ARG A 133 17.39 -19.86 2.88
N VAL A 134 16.97 -18.83 3.61
CA VAL A 134 16.43 -17.59 3.07
C VAL A 134 17.33 -16.44 3.48
N ARG A 135 17.61 -15.55 2.55
CA ARG A 135 18.22 -14.24 2.78
C ARG A 135 17.67 -13.23 1.79
N GLY A 136 17.75 -11.97 2.13
CA GLY A 136 17.27 -10.94 1.21
C GLY A 136 17.52 -9.54 1.70
N LEU A 137 16.93 -8.63 0.95
CA LEU A 137 17.03 -7.20 1.17
C LEU A 137 15.65 -6.58 0.95
N ILE A 138 15.32 -5.61 1.79
CA ILE A 138 14.16 -4.74 1.62
C ILE A 138 14.67 -3.32 1.57
N GLU A 139 14.27 -2.58 0.55
CA GLU A 139 14.60 -1.16 0.37
C GLU A 139 13.32 -0.36 0.24
N VAL A 140 13.23 0.75 0.97
CA VAL A 140 12.23 1.78 0.72
C VAL A 140 12.64 2.55 -0.51
N ILE A 141 11.76 2.60 -1.49
CA ILE A 141 11.99 3.23 -2.79
C ILE A 141 11.06 4.42 -2.99
N ASP A 142 11.42 5.26 -3.93
CA ASP A 142 10.66 6.46 -4.27
C ASP A 142 9.24 6.11 -4.74
N THR A 143 8.24 6.84 -4.21
CA THR A 143 6.82 6.64 -4.48
C THR A 143 6.12 7.97 -4.74
N PRO A 144 5.10 8.01 -5.62
CA PRO A 144 4.33 9.21 -5.86
C PRO A 144 3.66 9.72 -4.59
N GLN A 145 3.68 11.03 -4.37
CA GLN A 145 2.84 11.69 -3.38
C GLN A 145 1.45 11.88 -3.99
N ILE A 146 0.42 11.32 -3.35
CA ILE A 146 -0.97 11.41 -3.81
C ILE A 146 -1.78 12.10 -2.72
N GLU A 147 -2.47 13.18 -3.07
CA GLU A 147 -3.23 13.98 -2.12
C GLU A 147 -4.24 13.15 -1.32
N GLY A 148 -4.25 13.36 0.01
CA GLY A 148 -5.13 12.64 0.93
C GLY A 148 -4.83 11.14 1.04
N THR A 149 -3.57 10.71 0.80
CA THR A 149 -3.13 9.33 0.98
C THR A 149 -1.77 9.26 1.66
N GLN A 150 -1.53 8.16 2.38
CA GLN A 150 -0.19 7.75 2.81
C GLN A 150 0.36 6.75 1.80
N THR A 151 1.51 7.03 1.22
CA THR A 151 2.10 6.17 0.18
C THR A 151 3.43 5.58 0.62
N LEU A 152 3.69 4.33 0.23
CA LEU A 152 4.94 3.63 0.51
C LEU A 152 5.35 2.79 -0.71
N GLY A 153 6.60 2.93 -1.12
CA GLY A 153 7.25 2.08 -2.12
C GLY A 153 8.28 1.17 -1.44
N VAL A 154 8.25 -0.11 -1.74
CA VAL A 154 9.17 -1.11 -1.20
C VAL A 154 9.66 -2.02 -2.32
N HIS A 155 10.98 -2.15 -2.44
CA HIS A 155 11.65 -3.15 -3.27
C HIS A 155 12.15 -4.29 -2.38
N ARG A 156 11.86 -5.52 -2.77
CA ARG A 156 12.28 -6.73 -2.07
C ARG A 156 13.07 -7.65 -2.98
N VAL A 157 14.22 -8.08 -2.53
CA VAL A 157 14.99 -9.15 -3.16
C VAL A 157 15.06 -10.31 -2.19
N LEU A 158 14.62 -11.48 -2.64
CA LEU A 158 14.62 -12.71 -1.86
C LEU A 158 15.53 -13.73 -2.55
N GLN A 159 16.42 -14.35 -1.81
CA GLN A 159 17.21 -15.47 -2.27
C GLN A 159 16.93 -16.70 -1.39
N THR A 160 16.74 -17.84 -2.03
CA THR A 160 16.50 -19.11 -1.34
C THR A 160 17.19 -20.24 -2.10
N VAL A 161 17.32 -21.39 -1.43
CA VAL A 161 17.87 -22.62 -2.03
C VAL A 161 16.75 -23.63 -2.17
N VAL A 162 16.42 -23.98 -3.43
CA VAL A 162 15.41 -24.98 -3.76
C VAL A 162 16.10 -26.14 -4.45
N GLN A 163 15.98 -27.34 -3.88
CA GLN A 163 16.66 -28.55 -4.41
C GLN A 163 18.16 -28.34 -4.67
N GLY A 164 18.86 -27.70 -3.73
CA GLY A 164 20.28 -27.41 -3.82
C GLY A 164 20.68 -26.29 -4.80
N LYS A 165 19.74 -25.70 -5.52
CA LYS A 165 19.99 -24.61 -6.49
C LYS A 165 19.56 -23.26 -5.93
N PRO A 166 20.38 -22.20 -6.02
CA PRO A 166 19.98 -20.86 -5.63
C PRO A 166 18.88 -20.34 -6.56
N ARG A 167 17.85 -19.73 -5.94
CA ARG A 167 16.76 -19.03 -6.63
C ARG A 167 16.68 -17.62 -6.07
N SER A 168 16.50 -16.66 -6.95
CA SER A 168 16.27 -15.28 -6.58
C SER A 168 14.91 -14.82 -7.10
N GLY A 169 14.19 -14.06 -6.29
CA GLY A 169 12.96 -13.37 -6.66
C GLY A 169 13.10 -11.89 -6.35
N GLU A 170 12.45 -11.08 -7.14
CA GLU A 170 12.42 -9.62 -7.01
C GLU A 170 10.97 -9.14 -7.07
N LEU A 171 10.62 -8.20 -6.20
CA LEU A 171 9.27 -7.71 -6.07
C LEU A 171 9.28 -6.22 -5.72
N TYR A 172 8.52 -5.44 -6.45
CA TYR A 172 8.24 -4.04 -6.19
C TYR A 172 6.79 -3.92 -5.71
N ASN A 173 6.59 -3.29 -4.56
CA ASN A 173 5.28 -2.96 -4.02
C ASN A 173 5.16 -1.45 -3.86
N TYR A 174 4.08 -0.89 -4.38
CA TYR A 174 3.68 0.48 -4.15
C TYR A 174 2.29 0.47 -3.53
N THR A 175 2.13 1.11 -2.39
CA THR A 175 0.85 1.15 -1.67
C THR A 175 0.40 2.57 -1.44
N ALA A 176 -0.92 2.78 -1.43
CA ALA A 176 -1.57 4.01 -1.01
C ALA A 176 -2.72 3.66 -0.06
N HIS A 177 -2.73 4.32 1.11
CA HIS A 177 -3.74 4.12 2.17
C HIS A 177 -4.54 5.41 2.36
N PHE A 178 -5.85 5.31 2.49
CA PHE A 178 -6.75 6.42 2.81
C PHE A 178 -8.07 5.89 3.39
N GLY A 179 -8.39 6.32 4.62
CA GLY A 179 -9.54 5.77 5.34
C GLY A 179 -9.49 4.25 5.42
N ASP A 180 -10.60 3.60 5.04
CA ASP A 180 -10.74 2.14 5.02
C ASP A 180 -10.28 1.51 3.69
N TYR A 181 -9.59 2.27 2.85
CA TYR A 181 -9.18 1.84 1.52
C TYR A 181 -7.67 1.71 1.41
N GLN A 182 -7.26 0.73 0.62
CA GLN A 182 -5.87 0.51 0.24
C GLN A 182 -5.77 0.18 -1.24
N VAL A 183 -4.83 0.82 -1.94
CA VAL A 183 -4.42 0.42 -3.29
C VAL A 183 -3.03 -0.16 -3.22
N ILE A 184 -2.85 -1.33 -3.82
CA ILE A 184 -1.59 -2.06 -3.85
C ILE A 184 -1.23 -2.32 -5.30
N ILE A 185 -0.07 -1.83 -5.74
CA ILE A 185 0.54 -2.21 -7.00
C ILE A 185 1.71 -3.12 -6.70
N THR A 186 1.64 -4.33 -7.26
CA THR A 186 2.74 -5.29 -7.21
C THR A 186 3.32 -5.44 -8.60
N ALA A 187 4.64 -5.34 -8.73
CA ALA A 187 5.34 -5.55 -9.99
C ALA A 187 6.55 -6.46 -9.79
N ASN A 188 6.71 -7.43 -10.66
CA ASN A 188 7.84 -8.37 -10.62
C ASN A 188 8.26 -8.79 -12.03
N PRO A 189 9.53 -9.17 -12.24
CA PRO A 189 9.99 -9.69 -13.52
C PRO A 189 9.35 -11.05 -13.80
N MET A 190 9.02 -11.31 -15.05
CA MET A 190 8.62 -12.64 -15.49
C MET A 190 9.86 -13.51 -15.71
N LEU A 191 9.85 -14.70 -15.11
CA LEU A 191 10.93 -15.67 -15.30
C LEU A 191 10.62 -16.55 -16.52
N VAL A 192 11.35 -16.36 -17.60
CA VAL A 192 11.27 -17.20 -18.79
C VAL A 192 12.45 -18.19 -18.78
N PRO A 193 12.21 -19.51 -18.85
CA PRO A 193 13.29 -20.48 -18.88
C PRO A 193 14.33 -20.19 -19.96
N GLY A 194 15.61 -20.17 -19.57
CA GLY A 194 16.72 -19.94 -20.51
C GLY A 194 16.94 -18.47 -20.89
N GLN A 195 16.20 -17.54 -20.34
CA GLN A 195 16.40 -16.10 -20.56
C GLN A 195 16.69 -15.37 -19.24
N PRO A 196 17.59 -14.36 -19.22
CA PRO A 196 17.73 -13.50 -18.06
C PRO A 196 16.42 -12.71 -17.87
N PRO A 197 16.00 -12.47 -16.61
CA PRO A 197 14.84 -11.64 -16.34
C PRO A 197 15.06 -10.22 -16.83
N LYS A 198 14.04 -9.62 -17.45
CA LYS A 198 14.07 -8.20 -17.81
C LYS A 198 13.84 -7.37 -16.54
N PRO A 199 14.46 -6.17 -16.44
CA PRO A 199 14.15 -5.23 -15.37
C PRO A 199 12.67 -4.87 -15.37
N VAL A 200 12.10 -4.69 -14.18
CA VAL A 200 10.71 -4.24 -14.02
C VAL A 200 10.62 -2.76 -14.38
N ASP A 201 9.58 -2.39 -15.13
CA ASP A 201 9.24 -0.97 -15.35
C ASP A 201 8.59 -0.38 -14.09
N THR A 202 9.44 0.18 -13.22
CA THR A 202 9.01 0.83 -11.99
C THR A 202 8.30 2.17 -12.25
N ALA A 203 8.53 2.82 -13.39
CA ALA A 203 7.81 4.04 -13.77
C ALA A 203 6.34 3.71 -14.07
N GLN A 204 6.09 2.65 -14.84
CA GLN A 204 4.74 2.15 -15.08
C GLN A 204 4.05 1.74 -13.77
N ALA A 205 4.76 1.08 -12.85
CA ALA A 205 4.18 0.68 -11.56
C ALA A 205 3.74 1.89 -10.72
N ARG A 206 4.55 2.97 -10.68
CA ARG A 206 4.20 4.22 -9.99
C ARG A 206 3.02 4.93 -10.65
N ASP A 207 2.99 4.99 -11.96
CA ASP A 207 1.88 5.58 -12.73
C ASP A 207 0.57 4.82 -12.49
N LEU A 208 0.63 3.49 -12.47
CA LEU A 208 -0.51 2.63 -12.11
C LEU A 208 -1.03 2.92 -10.70
N LEU A 209 -0.17 3.22 -9.72
CA LEU A 209 -0.63 3.58 -8.38
C LEU A 209 -1.47 4.86 -8.41
N VAL A 210 -0.97 5.92 -9.07
CA VAL A 210 -1.67 7.20 -9.21
C VAL A 210 -3.03 7.01 -9.88
N LYS A 211 -3.04 6.34 -11.03
CA LYS A 211 -4.25 6.08 -11.81
C LYS A 211 -5.25 5.21 -11.07
N SER A 212 -4.78 4.19 -10.34
CA SER A 212 -5.63 3.32 -9.54
C SER A 212 -6.33 4.08 -8.41
N VAL A 213 -5.59 4.93 -7.69
CA VAL A 213 -6.19 5.77 -6.63
C VAL A 213 -7.19 6.75 -7.23
N ALA A 214 -6.85 7.42 -8.33
CA ALA A 214 -7.77 8.33 -9.02
C ALA A 214 -9.03 7.62 -9.50
N ALA A 215 -8.90 6.42 -10.08
CA ALA A 215 -10.04 5.65 -10.57
C ALA A 215 -11.04 5.32 -9.47
N ILE A 216 -10.57 4.87 -8.30
CA ILE A 216 -11.47 4.44 -7.22
C ILE A 216 -12.03 5.59 -6.39
N LYS A 217 -11.37 6.77 -6.35
CA LYS A 217 -11.86 7.98 -5.65
C LYS A 217 -12.91 8.76 -6.46
N ASN A 218 -12.94 8.64 -7.79
CA ASN A 218 -13.91 9.30 -8.67
C ASN A 218 -15.19 8.48 -8.81
#